data_b39003cb432744ecfe40a2750bff0d92
#
_entry.id   b39003cb432744ecfe40a2750bff0d92
#
_cell.length_a   1.000
_cell.length_b   1.000
_cell.length_c   1.000
_cell.angle_alpha   90.00
_cell.angle_beta   90.00
_cell.angle_gamma   90.00
#
_symmetry.space_group_name_H-M   'P 1'
#
loop_
_entity.id
_entity.type
_entity.pdbx_description
1 polymer ?
#
loop_
_entity_poly.entity_id
_entity_poly.type
_entity_poly.pdbx_seq_one_letter_code
_entity_poly.pdbx_strand_id
1 'polypeptide(L)'
;MACLLFFLIIHLFRLEYSVIIVIFVIVVPGCEVLSLTWGRVLNGKKEESMGTEGIQDRYVNPYTDFGFKLLFGTAMKKELLISFLNALLFGEEVIKDVTYLNAEHLGTQEYDRRAVFDVYCENERGEKFLVEMQRGEQQFFKDRSVFYSTFPIREQARRGEWDYELKAVYVVGILNFSFDPSDPEYFHHEVKLVDLYTKKVFYDKLTFVYLEMPKFNRTEDELETMFDKWLFVLRNLSSLLERPKALQNRVFDRLFETAEIAKFSKTELSEYWDSLKNFRDWYSVISTAEKKGREEGLEEGLNKGREEGVKEANLNNARNLKRLGVAVDIISQATGLTQDEVEQIPT
;
A
#
# COMPACT_ATOMS: atom_id res chain seq x y z
N MET A 1 33.92 -45.99 21.94
CA MET A 1 33.57 -44.53 22.04
C MET A 1 34.07 -43.89 20.78
N ALA A 2 33.21 -43.74 19.79
CA ALA A 2 33.52 -43.13 18.50
C ALA A 2 33.11 -41.65 18.57
N CYS A 3 34.10 -40.77 18.44
CA CYS A 3 33.90 -39.31 18.39
C CYS A 3 33.37 -38.96 16.98
N LEU A 4 32.13 -38.54 16.87
CA LEU A 4 31.57 -38.02 15.61
C LEU A 4 32.10 -36.60 15.39
N LEU A 5 33.00 -36.42 14.43
CA LEU A 5 33.37 -35.10 13.91
C LEU A 5 32.39 -34.73 12.81
N PHE A 6 31.59 -33.70 13.02
CA PHE A 6 30.73 -33.10 12.00
C PHE A 6 31.55 -32.04 11.25
N PHE A 7 31.75 -32.25 9.95
CA PHE A 7 32.23 -31.18 9.06
C PHE A 7 31.03 -30.63 8.31
N LEU A 8 30.74 -29.36 8.55
CA LEU A 8 29.74 -28.59 7.79
C LEU A 8 30.47 -27.87 6.63
N ILE A 9 30.25 -28.33 5.39
CA ILE A 9 30.75 -27.62 4.22
C ILE A 9 29.56 -26.84 3.64
N ILE A 10 29.60 -25.50 3.77
CA ILE A 10 28.61 -24.61 3.16
C ILE A 10 29.17 -24.13 1.82
N HIS A 11 28.58 -24.59 0.72
CA HIS A 11 28.81 -24.00 -0.59
C HIS A 11 27.72 -22.97 -0.90
N LEU A 12 28.12 -21.69 -0.92
CA LEU A 12 27.27 -20.58 -1.35
C LEU A 12 27.41 -20.42 -2.86
N PHE A 13 26.39 -20.80 -3.61
CA PHE A 13 26.26 -20.42 -5.02
C PHE A 13 25.40 -19.17 -5.12
N ARG A 14 26.00 -18.11 -5.65
CA ARG A 14 25.30 -16.86 -5.95
C ARG A 14 24.80 -16.95 -7.39
N LEU A 15 23.52 -17.24 -7.55
CA LEU A 15 22.82 -17.02 -8.82
C LEU A 15 22.19 -15.63 -8.79
N GLU A 16 22.17 -14.95 -9.92
CA GLU A 16 21.79 -13.53 -10.10
C GLU A 16 20.34 -13.17 -9.70
N TYR A 17 19.55 -14.08 -9.21
CA TYR A 17 18.21 -13.85 -8.68
C TYR A 17 18.06 -14.58 -7.35
N SER A 18 18.21 -13.86 -6.27
CA SER A 18 17.87 -14.07 -4.85
C SER A 18 17.18 -15.39 -4.46
N VAL A 19 17.81 -16.52 -4.67
CA VAL A 19 17.40 -17.79 -4.05
C VAL A 19 18.62 -18.35 -3.33
N ILE A 20 18.58 -18.40 -2.00
CA ILE A 20 19.59 -19.06 -1.17
C ILE A 20 19.19 -20.54 -1.09
N ILE A 21 19.91 -21.41 -1.80
CA ILE A 21 19.76 -22.86 -1.65
C ILE A 21 20.82 -23.32 -0.66
N VAL A 22 20.43 -23.80 0.51
CA VAL A 22 21.31 -24.40 1.52
C VAL A 22 21.34 -25.92 1.25
N ILE A 23 22.48 -26.44 0.79
CA ILE A 23 22.70 -27.86 0.60
C ILE A 23 23.47 -28.41 1.79
N PHE A 24 22.86 -29.29 2.59
CA PHE A 24 23.55 -30.04 3.63
C PHE A 24 24.09 -31.34 3.08
N VAL A 25 25.40 -31.54 3.17
CA VAL A 25 26.04 -32.81 2.83
C VAL A 25 26.51 -33.45 4.12
N ILE A 26 25.92 -34.58 4.48
CA ILE A 26 26.39 -35.40 5.61
C ILE A 26 27.30 -36.47 5.04
N VAL A 27 28.58 -36.42 5.38
CA VAL A 27 29.55 -37.45 5.03
C VAL A 27 29.72 -38.41 6.22
N VAL A 28 29.33 -39.64 6.02
CA VAL A 28 29.56 -40.71 7.01
C VAL A 28 30.77 -41.51 6.55
N PRO A 29 31.82 -41.72 7.37
CA PRO A 29 32.97 -42.51 6.98
C PRO A 29 32.60 -43.96 6.69
N GLY A 30 32.85 -44.44 5.47
CA GLY A 30 32.61 -45.82 5.06
C GLY A 30 31.35 -46.07 4.22
N CYS A 31 30.58 -45.06 3.85
CA CYS A 31 29.48 -45.21 2.91
C CYS A 31 29.72 -44.38 1.63
N GLU A 32 29.29 -44.90 0.50
CA GLU A 32 29.25 -44.12 -0.77
C GLU A 32 28.35 -42.90 -0.60
N VAL A 33 28.72 -41.82 -1.29
CA VAL A 33 28.02 -40.52 -1.26
C VAL A 33 26.60 -40.71 -1.73
N LEU A 34 25.64 -40.71 -0.80
CA LEU A 34 24.22 -40.61 -1.12
C LEU A 34 23.91 -39.12 -1.36
N SER A 35 23.82 -38.73 -2.63
CA SER A 35 23.28 -37.44 -3.02
C SER A 35 21.78 -37.45 -2.75
N LEU A 36 21.34 -36.89 -1.63
CA LEU A 36 19.93 -36.58 -1.38
C LEU A 36 19.58 -35.31 -2.16
N THR A 37 19.10 -35.49 -3.39
CA THR A 37 18.31 -34.44 -4.03
C THR A 37 16.97 -34.36 -3.29
N TRP A 38 16.76 -33.25 -2.57
CA TRP A 38 15.45 -32.92 -2.05
C TRP A 38 14.58 -32.51 -3.23
N GLY A 39 13.98 -33.50 -3.89
CA GLY A 39 12.74 -33.29 -4.60
C GLY A 39 11.70 -32.83 -3.57
N ARG A 40 10.93 -31.80 -3.93
CA ARG A 40 9.75 -31.38 -3.18
C ARG A 40 9.02 -32.60 -2.67
N VAL A 41 8.94 -32.78 -1.34
CA VAL A 41 8.00 -33.73 -0.75
C VAL A 41 6.62 -33.10 -0.93
N LEU A 42 6.04 -33.33 -2.08
CA LEU A 42 4.62 -33.16 -2.28
C LEU A 42 3.98 -34.36 -1.57
N ASN A 43 3.33 -34.09 -0.43
CA ASN A 43 2.37 -35.04 0.14
C ASN A 43 1.51 -35.56 -1.01
N GLY A 44 1.42 -36.88 -1.13
CA GLY A 44 0.77 -37.65 -2.20
C GLY A 44 -0.68 -37.29 -2.50
N LYS A 45 -0.90 -36.07 -3.00
CA LYS A 45 -2.02 -35.78 -3.89
C LYS A 45 -1.41 -35.72 -5.28
N LYS A 46 -1.87 -36.62 -6.14
CA LYS A 46 -1.65 -36.58 -7.58
C LYS A 46 -1.58 -35.11 -8.01
N GLU A 47 -0.51 -34.73 -8.73
CA GLU A 47 -0.58 -33.65 -9.68
C GLU A 47 -1.68 -34.01 -10.68
N GLU A 48 -2.92 -33.74 -10.34
CA GLU A 48 -3.88 -33.36 -11.34
C GLU A 48 -3.25 -32.13 -11.99
N SER A 49 -2.90 -32.26 -13.25
CA SER A 49 -2.67 -31.13 -14.12
C SER A 49 -3.70 -30.10 -13.72
N MET A 50 -3.26 -28.99 -13.08
CA MET A 50 -4.11 -27.83 -12.89
C MET A 50 -4.45 -27.39 -14.32
N GLY A 51 -5.50 -28.01 -14.83
CA GLY A 51 -6.23 -27.49 -15.94
C GLY A 51 -6.59 -26.06 -15.58
N THR A 52 -6.35 -25.18 -16.49
CA THR A 52 -6.67 -23.77 -16.57
C THR A 52 -8.19 -23.55 -16.46
N GLU A 53 -8.81 -23.92 -15.35
CA GLU A 53 -10.20 -23.64 -14.97
C GLU A 53 -10.25 -22.88 -13.62
N GLY A 54 -9.30 -21.97 -13.40
CA GLY A 54 -9.49 -20.83 -12.51
C GLY A 54 -10.08 -19.70 -13.35
N ILE A 55 -11.08 -19.00 -12.86
CA ILE A 55 -11.62 -17.77 -13.45
C ILE A 55 -10.41 -16.89 -13.76
N GLN A 56 -10.05 -16.82 -15.04
CA GLN A 56 -8.93 -16.01 -15.49
C GLN A 56 -9.44 -14.58 -15.45
N ASP A 57 -8.76 -13.71 -14.67
CA ASP A 57 -9.08 -12.28 -14.64
C ASP A 57 -9.22 -11.79 -16.09
N ARG A 58 -10.36 -11.21 -16.42
CA ARG A 58 -10.62 -10.72 -17.79
C ARG A 58 -9.85 -9.44 -18.06
N TYR A 59 -9.72 -8.59 -17.03
CA TYR A 59 -9.12 -7.28 -17.14
C TYR A 59 -7.92 -7.16 -16.20
N VAL A 60 -6.99 -6.31 -16.58
CA VAL A 60 -5.79 -6.03 -15.77
C VAL A 60 -6.14 -5.48 -14.39
N ASN A 61 -5.27 -5.77 -13.44
CA ASN A 61 -5.32 -5.12 -12.14
C ASN A 61 -4.65 -3.74 -12.21
N PRO A 62 -5.38 -2.62 -12.01
CA PRO A 62 -4.82 -1.27 -12.07
C PRO A 62 -3.76 -0.98 -11.01
N TYR A 63 -3.75 -1.73 -9.88
CA TYR A 63 -2.77 -1.57 -8.81
C TYR A 63 -1.43 -2.21 -9.11
N THR A 64 -1.28 -2.88 -10.24
CA THR A 64 0.02 -3.34 -10.73
C THR A 64 0.71 -2.22 -11.50
N ASP A 65 2.04 -2.23 -11.49
CA ASP A 65 2.86 -1.27 -12.23
C ASP A 65 2.53 -1.26 -13.73
N PHE A 66 2.41 -2.47 -14.30
CA PHE A 66 2.01 -2.65 -15.68
C PHE A 66 0.60 -2.13 -15.94
N GLY A 67 -0.39 -2.51 -15.11
CA GLY A 67 -1.78 -2.12 -15.30
C GLY A 67 -1.98 -0.62 -15.24
N PHE A 68 -1.35 0.06 -14.28
CA PHE A 68 -1.43 1.51 -14.17
C PHE A 68 -0.80 2.23 -15.36
N LYS A 69 0.41 1.83 -15.75
CA LYS A 69 1.11 2.38 -16.92
C LYS A 69 0.37 2.08 -18.24
N LEU A 70 -0.26 0.92 -18.34
CA LEU A 70 -1.09 0.57 -19.50
C LEU A 70 -2.27 1.53 -19.66
N LEU A 71 -2.93 1.90 -18.57
CA LEU A 71 -4.11 2.76 -18.59
C LEU A 71 -3.75 4.24 -18.74
N PHE A 72 -2.69 4.70 -18.04
CA PHE A 72 -2.40 6.13 -17.88
C PHE A 72 -1.02 6.56 -18.36
N GLY A 73 -0.09 5.63 -18.59
CA GLY A 73 1.32 5.95 -18.83
C GLY A 73 1.72 6.11 -20.30
N THR A 74 0.79 6.03 -21.25
CA THR A 74 1.14 6.03 -22.68
C THR A 74 0.48 7.17 -23.46
N ALA A 75 1.26 7.84 -24.32
CA ALA A 75 0.77 8.92 -25.16
C ALA A 75 -0.36 8.49 -26.11
N MET A 76 -0.41 7.21 -26.51
CA MET A 76 -1.46 6.67 -27.36
C MET A 76 -2.83 6.57 -26.69
N LYS A 77 -2.86 6.63 -25.34
CA LYS A 77 -4.07 6.45 -24.52
C LYS A 77 -4.31 7.64 -23.58
N LYS A 78 -3.73 8.81 -23.90
CA LYS A 78 -3.81 10.03 -23.08
C LYS A 78 -5.25 10.47 -22.80
N GLU A 79 -6.22 10.09 -23.63
CA GLU A 79 -7.64 10.37 -23.41
C GLU A 79 -8.18 9.78 -22.10
N LEU A 80 -7.64 8.63 -21.64
CA LEU A 80 -8.02 8.02 -20.37
C LEU A 80 -7.53 8.88 -19.21
N LEU A 81 -6.26 9.30 -19.25
CA LEU A 81 -5.67 10.17 -18.25
C LEU A 81 -6.37 11.53 -18.19
N ILE A 82 -6.63 12.15 -19.36
CA ILE A 82 -7.34 13.43 -19.46
C ILE A 82 -8.72 13.32 -18.82
N SER A 83 -9.49 12.29 -19.17
CA SER A 83 -10.82 12.08 -18.60
C SER A 83 -10.78 11.87 -17.08
N PHE A 84 -9.80 11.10 -16.58
CA PHE A 84 -9.61 10.88 -15.15
C PHE A 84 -9.27 12.18 -14.41
N LEU A 85 -8.28 12.95 -14.92
CA LEU A 85 -7.85 14.21 -14.30
C LEU A 85 -8.97 15.26 -14.32
N ASN A 86 -9.71 15.37 -15.42
CA ASN A 86 -10.88 16.26 -15.51
C ASN A 86 -11.97 15.88 -14.50
N ALA A 87 -12.30 14.60 -14.39
CA ALA A 87 -13.29 14.12 -13.44
C ALA A 87 -12.87 14.35 -11.98
N LEU A 88 -11.57 14.16 -11.69
CA LEU A 88 -11.02 14.30 -10.34
C LEU A 88 -10.90 15.75 -9.89
N LEU A 89 -10.36 16.63 -10.76
CA LEU A 89 -9.91 17.95 -10.34
C LEU A 89 -10.94 19.05 -10.60
N PHE A 90 -11.76 18.90 -11.63
CA PHE A 90 -12.60 19.98 -12.11
C PHE A 90 -14.10 19.62 -12.20
N GLY A 91 -14.43 18.32 -12.30
CA GLY A 91 -15.80 17.86 -12.53
C GLY A 91 -16.32 18.17 -13.96
N GLU A 92 -15.51 18.84 -14.78
CA GLU A 92 -15.82 19.23 -16.16
C GLU A 92 -14.59 19.09 -17.07
N GLU A 93 -14.77 19.22 -18.38
CA GLU A 93 -13.69 19.09 -19.38
C GLU A 93 -12.85 20.38 -19.48
N VAL A 94 -11.90 20.56 -18.57
CA VAL A 94 -10.97 21.71 -18.53
C VAL A 94 -9.67 21.39 -19.26
N ILE A 95 -9.10 20.18 -19.04
CA ILE A 95 -7.88 19.69 -19.71
C ILE A 95 -8.29 19.12 -21.07
N LYS A 96 -7.70 19.64 -22.14
CA LYS A 96 -7.98 19.18 -23.52
C LYS A 96 -6.89 18.28 -24.06
N ASP A 97 -5.67 18.50 -23.63
CA ASP A 97 -4.51 17.71 -24.04
C ASP A 97 -3.47 17.60 -22.93
N VAL A 98 -2.65 16.56 -22.95
CA VAL A 98 -1.49 16.38 -22.09
C VAL A 98 -0.27 15.92 -22.91
N THR A 99 0.90 16.41 -22.48
CA THR A 99 2.21 15.95 -22.94
C THR A 99 2.89 15.22 -21.81
N TYR A 100 3.28 13.97 -22.04
CA TYR A 100 4.04 13.20 -21.07
C TYR A 100 5.45 13.73 -20.97
N LEU A 101 5.93 13.88 -19.74
CA LEU A 101 7.27 14.32 -19.38
C LEU A 101 8.08 13.13 -18.86
N ASN A 102 9.40 13.26 -18.86
CA ASN A 102 10.25 12.19 -18.37
C ASN A 102 10.20 12.14 -16.82
N ALA A 103 9.65 11.07 -16.28
CA ALA A 103 9.53 10.84 -14.85
C ALA A 103 10.87 10.46 -14.17
N GLU A 104 11.92 10.13 -14.95
CA GLU A 104 13.20 9.64 -14.40
C GLU A 104 14.27 10.73 -14.27
N HIS A 105 14.06 11.93 -14.82
CA HIS A 105 15.09 12.98 -14.95
C HIS A 105 14.97 14.12 -13.93
N LEU A 106 14.32 13.90 -12.82
CA LEU A 106 14.09 14.95 -11.84
C LEU A 106 15.23 15.20 -10.86
N GLY A 107 16.44 14.68 -11.13
CA GLY A 107 17.66 15.02 -10.38
C GLY A 107 18.67 15.70 -11.28
N THR A 108 19.04 16.96 -11.00
CA THR A 108 20.02 17.72 -11.78
C THR A 108 21.47 17.48 -11.39
N GLN A 109 21.71 16.74 -10.30
CA GLN A 109 23.05 16.39 -9.81
C GLN A 109 23.14 14.91 -9.46
N GLU A 110 24.34 14.34 -9.58
CA GLU A 110 24.65 12.92 -9.36
C GLU A 110 24.27 12.42 -7.95
N TYR A 111 24.09 13.34 -6.99
CA TYR A 111 23.68 13.06 -5.59
C TYR A 111 22.19 13.30 -5.31
N ASP A 112 21.43 13.82 -6.28
CA ASP A 112 19.99 14.02 -6.09
C ASP A 112 19.29 12.67 -6.15
N ARG A 113 18.49 12.37 -5.12
CA ARG A 113 17.61 11.19 -5.16
C ARG A 113 16.66 11.33 -6.34
N ARG A 114 16.68 10.34 -7.24
CA ARG A 114 15.77 10.28 -8.37
C ARG A 114 14.34 10.14 -7.84
N ALA A 115 13.47 11.05 -8.23
CA ALA A 115 12.04 10.85 -8.09
C ALA A 115 11.58 10.02 -9.29
N VAL A 116 10.90 8.93 -9.04
CA VAL A 116 10.26 8.12 -10.08
C VAL A 116 8.77 8.22 -9.85
N PHE A 117 8.07 8.77 -10.83
CA PHE A 117 6.59 8.87 -10.82
C PHE A 117 6.02 7.83 -11.77
N ASP A 118 4.83 7.34 -11.48
CA ASP A 118 4.12 6.47 -12.42
C ASP A 118 3.71 7.24 -13.66
N VAL A 119 3.20 8.47 -13.48
CA VAL A 119 2.87 9.39 -14.57
C VAL A 119 3.29 10.81 -14.22
N TYR A 120 4.04 11.45 -15.12
CA TYR A 120 4.35 12.88 -15.08
C TYR A 120 3.99 13.52 -16.41
N CYS A 121 3.13 14.54 -16.39
CA CYS A 121 2.69 15.21 -17.60
C CYS A 121 2.38 16.70 -17.36
N GLU A 122 2.24 17.44 -18.46
CA GLU A 122 1.73 18.80 -18.46
C GLU A 122 0.55 18.95 -19.43
N ASN A 123 -0.37 19.86 -19.13
CA ASN A 123 -1.45 20.20 -20.04
C ASN A 123 -1.06 21.38 -20.97
N GLU A 124 -1.97 21.77 -21.84
CA GLU A 124 -1.80 22.86 -22.80
C GLU A 124 -1.58 24.24 -22.14
N ARG A 125 -1.86 24.39 -20.84
CA ARG A 125 -1.61 25.61 -20.06
C ARG A 125 -0.29 25.59 -19.32
N GLY A 126 0.49 24.50 -19.45
CA GLY A 126 1.76 24.30 -18.75
C GLY A 126 1.60 23.90 -17.28
N GLU A 127 0.40 23.53 -16.85
CA GLU A 127 0.17 22.98 -15.52
C GLU A 127 0.69 21.56 -15.43
N LYS A 128 1.32 21.20 -14.32
CA LYS A 128 2.02 19.93 -14.12
C LYS A 128 1.21 18.96 -13.27
N PHE A 129 1.17 17.70 -13.69
CA PHE A 129 0.47 16.64 -12.99
C PHE A 129 1.42 15.48 -12.72
N LEU A 130 1.51 15.13 -11.43
CA LEU A 130 2.21 13.94 -10.95
C LEU A 130 1.13 12.99 -10.45
N VAL A 131 1.04 11.81 -11.03
CA VAL A 131 0.05 10.81 -10.63
C VAL A 131 0.75 9.54 -10.21
N GLU A 132 0.46 9.07 -9.01
CA GLU A 132 1.03 7.86 -8.42
C GLU A 132 -0.06 6.91 -7.94
N MET A 133 0.13 5.61 -8.21
CA MET A 133 -0.63 4.53 -7.62
C MET A 133 0.14 3.94 -6.45
N GLN A 134 -0.28 4.24 -5.24
CA GLN A 134 0.41 3.78 -4.03
C GLN A 134 -0.24 2.50 -3.49
N ARG A 135 0.50 1.39 -3.53
CA ARG A 135 0.00 0.04 -3.20
C ARG A 135 -0.29 -0.18 -1.71
N GLY A 136 0.45 0.50 -0.84
CA GLY A 136 0.29 0.41 0.60
C GLY A 136 0.95 1.53 1.33
N GLU A 137 0.67 1.62 2.62
CA GLU A 137 1.21 2.65 3.48
C GLU A 137 2.74 2.58 3.52
N GLN A 138 3.38 3.72 3.34
CA GLN A 138 4.81 3.89 3.50
C GLN A 138 5.09 4.95 4.55
N GLN A 139 6.03 4.66 5.43
CA GLN A 139 6.51 5.65 6.37
C GLN A 139 6.96 6.90 5.61
N PHE A 140 6.55 8.08 6.08
CA PHE A 140 6.87 9.38 5.46
C PHE A 140 6.27 9.59 4.04
N PHE A 141 5.14 8.95 3.74
CA PHE A 141 4.48 9.14 2.44
C PHE A 141 4.15 10.63 2.17
N LYS A 142 3.63 11.34 3.18
CA LYS A 142 3.29 12.78 3.06
C LYS A 142 4.53 13.63 2.79
N ASP A 143 5.64 13.36 3.50
CA ASP A 143 6.92 14.05 3.27
C ASP A 143 7.44 13.80 1.86
N ARG A 144 7.34 12.55 1.37
CA ARG A 144 7.74 12.20 0.01
C ARG A 144 6.90 12.92 -1.03
N SER A 145 5.59 13.03 -0.86
CA SER A 145 4.70 13.76 -1.76
C SER A 145 5.08 15.23 -1.85
N VAL A 146 5.35 15.87 -0.70
CA VAL A 146 5.81 17.25 -0.64
C VAL A 146 7.18 17.40 -1.33
N PHE A 147 8.13 16.52 -1.03
CA PHE A 147 9.43 16.53 -1.69
C PHE A 147 9.29 16.38 -3.20
N TYR A 148 8.47 15.47 -3.68
CA TYR A 148 8.25 15.24 -5.10
C TYR A 148 7.62 16.45 -5.80
N SER A 149 6.75 17.19 -5.15
CA SER A 149 6.15 18.41 -5.71
C SER A 149 7.18 19.50 -6.00
N THR A 150 8.35 19.47 -5.33
CA THR A 150 9.40 20.47 -5.53
C THR A 150 10.08 20.37 -6.90
N PHE A 151 10.11 19.19 -7.52
CA PHE A 151 10.75 19.00 -8.81
C PHE A 151 10.06 19.78 -9.93
N PRO A 152 8.76 19.61 -10.19
CA PRO A 152 8.06 20.37 -11.20
C PRO A 152 8.03 21.90 -10.91
N ILE A 153 8.13 22.30 -9.64
CA ILE A 153 8.28 23.71 -9.28
C ILE A 153 9.67 24.22 -9.73
N ARG A 154 10.73 23.49 -9.40
CA ARG A 154 12.12 23.87 -9.78
C ARG A 154 12.34 23.88 -11.27
N GLU A 155 11.74 22.96 -12.02
CA GLU A 155 11.84 22.88 -13.48
C GLU A 155 11.29 24.13 -14.19
N GLN A 156 10.36 24.83 -13.55
CA GLN A 156 9.78 26.05 -14.11
C GLN A 156 10.74 27.25 -14.02
N ALA A 157 11.77 27.16 -13.18
CA ALA A 157 12.76 28.22 -13.05
C ALA A 157 13.53 28.44 -14.35
N ARG A 158 13.50 29.66 -14.90
CA ARG A 158 14.18 30.05 -16.13
C ARG A 158 15.48 30.78 -15.83
N ARG A 159 16.47 30.64 -16.69
CA ARG A 159 17.69 31.47 -16.65
C ARG A 159 17.38 32.82 -17.25
N GLY A 160 17.92 33.90 -16.64
CA GLY A 160 17.71 35.27 -17.06
C GLY A 160 16.58 35.95 -16.30
N GLU A 161 15.94 36.98 -16.93
CA GLU A 161 14.81 37.65 -16.34
C GLU A 161 13.60 36.74 -16.24
N TRP A 162 13.06 36.61 -15.03
CA TRP A 162 11.88 35.81 -14.73
C TRP A 162 11.07 36.50 -13.63
N ASP A 163 9.77 36.63 -13.85
CA ASP A 163 8.82 37.27 -12.94
C ASP A 163 8.34 36.36 -11.81
N TYR A 164 8.90 35.15 -11.67
CA TYR A 164 8.53 34.11 -10.69
C TYR A 164 7.10 33.60 -10.83
N GLU A 165 6.42 33.85 -11.96
CA GLU A 165 5.13 33.20 -12.21
C GLU A 165 5.30 31.69 -12.36
N LEU A 166 4.61 30.93 -11.47
CA LEU A 166 4.53 29.48 -11.54
C LEU A 166 3.21 29.05 -12.15
N LYS A 167 3.25 28.00 -12.95
CA LYS A 167 2.06 27.22 -13.35
C LYS A 167 1.70 26.26 -12.23
N ALA A 168 0.43 25.85 -12.16
CA ALA A 168 -0.05 24.97 -11.12
C ALA A 168 0.62 23.59 -11.18
N VAL A 169 0.82 23.01 -9.99
CA VAL A 169 1.35 21.66 -9.79
C VAL A 169 0.32 20.88 -9.00
N TYR A 170 -0.13 19.77 -9.57
CA TYR A 170 -1.03 18.82 -8.95
C TYR A 170 -0.30 17.51 -8.65
N VAL A 171 -0.34 17.07 -7.40
CA VAL A 171 0.18 15.78 -6.96
C VAL A 171 -1.01 14.90 -6.62
N VAL A 172 -1.26 13.87 -7.40
CA VAL A 172 -2.38 12.96 -7.25
C VAL A 172 -1.88 11.61 -6.75
N GLY A 173 -2.29 11.21 -5.57
CA GLY A 173 -2.02 9.90 -4.98
C GLY A 173 -3.29 9.05 -4.93
N ILE A 174 -3.29 7.92 -5.65
CA ILE A 174 -4.34 6.90 -5.59
C ILE A 174 -3.86 5.84 -4.58
N LEU A 175 -4.46 5.82 -3.39
CA LEU A 175 -3.95 5.08 -2.24
C LEU A 175 -4.74 3.79 -2.00
N ASN A 176 -4.06 2.66 -1.99
CA ASN A 176 -4.64 1.37 -1.59
C ASN A 176 -4.54 1.15 -0.06
N PHE A 177 -4.57 2.23 0.70
CA PHE A 177 -4.58 2.25 2.18
C PHE A 177 -5.31 3.50 2.67
N SER A 178 -5.56 3.58 3.98
CA SER A 178 -6.23 4.72 4.61
C SER A 178 -5.30 5.43 5.56
N PHE A 179 -5.28 6.77 5.54
CA PHE A 179 -4.54 7.60 6.49
C PHE A 179 -5.09 7.50 7.91
N ASP A 180 -6.43 7.48 8.01
CA ASP A 180 -7.15 7.34 9.26
C ASP A 180 -8.31 6.35 9.07
N PRO A 181 -8.13 5.10 9.54
CA PRO A 181 -9.19 4.10 9.45
C PRO A 181 -10.43 4.41 10.30
N SER A 182 -10.34 5.35 11.28
CA SER A 182 -11.47 5.71 12.14
C SER A 182 -12.49 6.59 11.45
N ASP A 183 -12.13 7.26 10.35
CA ASP A 183 -13.06 8.01 9.51
C ASP A 183 -13.35 7.22 8.21
N PRO A 184 -14.44 6.46 8.15
CA PRO A 184 -14.74 5.58 7.01
C PRO A 184 -15.29 6.31 5.78
N GLU A 185 -15.77 7.54 5.92
CA GLU A 185 -16.51 8.24 4.87
C GLU A 185 -15.64 9.18 4.06
N TYR A 186 -14.66 9.80 4.70
CA TYR A 186 -13.81 10.80 4.05
C TYR A 186 -12.63 10.14 3.33
N PHE A 187 -12.75 10.00 2.02
CA PHE A 187 -11.76 9.32 1.17
C PHE A 187 -11.09 10.22 0.13
N HIS A 188 -11.63 11.42 -0.13
CA HIS A 188 -11.10 12.37 -1.11
C HIS A 188 -10.50 13.58 -0.41
N HIS A 189 -9.19 13.65 -0.35
CA HIS A 189 -8.47 14.74 0.29
C HIS A 189 -7.96 15.72 -0.76
N GLU A 190 -8.31 16.99 -0.62
CA GLU A 190 -7.73 18.11 -1.35
C GLU A 190 -6.96 18.98 -0.39
N VAL A 191 -5.63 19.06 -0.56
CA VAL A 191 -4.73 19.75 0.35
C VAL A 191 -4.04 20.92 -0.39
N LYS A 192 -4.16 22.12 0.17
CA LYS A 192 -3.57 23.37 -0.34
C LYS A 192 -2.89 24.13 0.79
N LEU A 193 -2.09 25.14 0.43
CA LEU A 193 -1.55 26.08 1.40
C LEU A 193 -2.65 27.05 1.88
N VAL A 194 -2.91 27.05 3.18
CA VAL A 194 -3.97 27.81 3.81
C VAL A 194 -3.38 28.74 4.87
N ASP A 195 -3.82 30.00 4.90
CA ASP A 195 -3.56 30.89 6.02
C ASP A 195 -4.34 30.42 7.26
N LEU A 196 -3.61 30.06 8.31
CA LEU A 196 -4.22 29.45 9.51
C LEU A 196 -5.11 30.43 10.30
N TYR A 197 -4.88 31.73 10.16
CA TYR A 197 -5.68 32.76 10.86
C TYR A 197 -6.99 33.03 10.11
N THR A 198 -6.88 33.32 8.80
CA THR A 198 -8.03 33.69 7.97
C THR A 198 -8.82 32.48 7.45
N LYS A 199 -8.25 31.27 7.53
CA LYS A 199 -8.78 30.02 6.96
C LYS A 199 -9.00 30.06 5.45
N LYS A 200 -8.35 30.99 4.76
CA LYS A 200 -8.44 31.12 3.30
C LYS A 200 -7.25 30.46 2.62
N VAL A 201 -7.48 29.96 1.42
CA VAL A 201 -6.40 29.45 0.57
C VAL A 201 -5.44 30.62 0.30
N PHE A 202 -4.19 30.46 0.72
CA PHE A 202 -3.12 31.43 0.52
C PHE A 202 -2.47 31.26 -0.87
N TYR A 203 -2.32 29.98 -1.31
CA TYR A 203 -1.72 29.67 -2.60
C TYR A 203 -2.41 28.46 -3.20
N ASP A 204 -3.00 28.65 -4.38
CA ASP A 204 -3.85 27.66 -5.06
C ASP A 204 -3.17 26.88 -6.18
N LYS A 205 -1.92 27.27 -6.56
CA LYS A 205 -1.16 26.61 -7.64
C LYS A 205 -0.34 25.42 -7.17
N LEU A 206 -0.44 24.99 -5.90
CA LEU A 206 0.10 23.73 -5.39
C LEU A 206 -1.02 22.97 -4.69
N THR A 207 -1.44 21.89 -5.31
CA THR A 207 -2.55 21.06 -4.80
C THR A 207 -2.12 19.61 -4.70
N PHE A 208 -2.37 19.00 -3.54
CA PHE A 208 -2.25 17.55 -3.37
C PHE A 208 -3.65 16.96 -3.30
N VAL A 209 -3.87 15.91 -4.05
CA VAL A 209 -5.13 15.15 -4.04
C VAL A 209 -4.82 13.71 -3.66
N TYR A 210 -5.44 13.21 -2.59
CA TYR A 210 -5.28 11.83 -2.18
C TYR A 210 -6.63 11.14 -2.18
N LEU A 211 -6.67 9.95 -2.79
CA LEU A 211 -7.84 9.11 -2.89
C LEU A 211 -7.61 7.83 -2.09
N GLU A 212 -8.27 7.70 -0.94
CA GLU A 212 -8.21 6.50 -0.10
C GLU A 212 -9.17 5.43 -0.64
N MET A 213 -8.71 4.64 -1.60
CA MET A 213 -9.54 3.68 -2.32
C MET A 213 -10.24 2.63 -1.45
N PRO A 214 -9.68 2.17 -0.30
CA PRO A 214 -10.40 1.25 0.58
C PRO A 214 -11.72 1.80 1.13
N LYS A 215 -11.86 3.11 1.25
CA LYS A 215 -13.07 3.78 1.75
C LYS A 215 -14.14 4.01 0.69
N PHE A 216 -13.80 3.94 -0.60
CA PHE A 216 -14.77 4.08 -1.69
C PHE A 216 -15.56 2.79 -1.86
N ASN A 217 -16.82 2.76 -1.41
CA ASN A 217 -17.66 1.55 -1.35
C ASN A 217 -18.93 1.63 -2.21
N ARG A 218 -18.99 2.56 -3.19
CA ARG A 218 -20.17 2.71 -4.04
C ARG A 218 -20.35 1.51 -4.96
N THR A 219 -21.60 1.07 -5.07
CA THR A 219 -22.05 0.04 -6.03
C THR A 219 -22.28 0.64 -7.40
N GLU A 220 -22.50 -0.20 -8.42
CA GLU A 220 -22.77 0.26 -9.80
C GLU A 220 -23.95 1.21 -9.89
N ASP A 221 -25.01 0.96 -9.12
CA ASP A 221 -26.26 1.75 -9.15
C ASP A 221 -26.11 3.12 -8.46
N GLU A 222 -25.03 3.34 -7.72
CA GLU A 222 -24.75 4.59 -6.99
C GLU A 222 -23.75 5.51 -7.75
N LEU A 223 -23.37 5.13 -8.98
CA LEU A 223 -22.40 5.88 -9.78
C LEU A 223 -23.07 7.05 -10.52
N GLU A 224 -23.08 8.22 -9.91
CA GLU A 224 -23.71 9.41 -10.47
C GLU A 224 -22.77 10.20 -11.39
N THR A 225 -21.54 10.45 -10.94
CA THR A 225 -20.58 11.32 -11.60
C THR A 225 -19.52 10.55 -12.39
N MET A 226 -18.80 11.24 -13.29
CA MET A 226 -17.60 10.66 -13.94
C MET A 226 -16.52 10.31 -12.93
N PHE A 227 -16.41 11.06 -11.84
CA PHE A 227 -15.51 10.78 -10.75
C PHE A 227 -15.83 9.43 -10.07
N ASP A 228 -17.10 9.19 -9.71
CA ASP A 228 -17.53 7.91 -9.13
C ASP A 228 -17.21 6.73 -10.06
N LYS A 229 -17.48 6.90 -11.35
CA LYS A 229 -17.24 5.87 -12.38
C LYS A 229 -15.74 5.54 -12.49
N TRP A 230 -14.87 6.53 -12.42
CA TRP A 230 -13.43 6.33 -12.45
C TRP A 230 -12.94 5.59 -11.19
N LEU A 231 -13.40 5.99 -10.00
CA LEU A 231 -13.02 5.31 -8.76
C LEU A 231 -13.53 3.87 -8.74
N PHE A 232 -14.76 3.64 -9.17
CA PHE A 232 -15.32 2.31 -9.28
C PHE A 232 -14.48 1.40 -10.19
N VAL A 233 -14.09 1.89 -11.36
CA VAL A 233 -13.24 1.15 -12.29
C VAL A 233 -11.88 0.86 -11.67
N LEU A 234 -11.20 1.87 -11.13
CA LEU A 234 -9.88 1.69 -10.52
C LEU A 234 -9.91 0.67 -9.39
N ARG A 235 -10.99 0.62 -8.61
CA ARG A 235 -11.14 -0.33 -7.51
C ARG A 235 -11.48 -1.74 -7.97
N ASN A 236 -12.37 -1.87 -8.94
CA ASN A 236 -13.03 -3.15 -9.22
C ASN A 236 -12.62 -3.81 -10.54
N LEU A 237 -11.86 -3.13 -11.43
CA LEU A 237 -11.58 -3.57 -12.80
C LEU A 237 -11.12 -5.04 -12.88
N SER A 238 -10.18 -5.44 -12.04
CA SER A 238 -9.63 -6.81 -12.06
C SER A 238 -10.64 -7.90 -11.66
N SER A 239 -11.71 -7.54 -10.94
CA SER A 239 -12.75 -8.46 -10.52
C SER A 239 -13.96 -8.49 -11.45
N LEU A 240 -14.02 -7.56 -12.42
CA LEU A 240 -15.13 -7.50 -13.37
C LEU A 240 -15.02 -8.60 -14.44
N LEU A 241 -16.06 -9.37 -14.60
CA LEU A 241 -16.20 -10.34 -15.70
C LEU A 241 -16.80 -9.71 -16.97
N GLU A 242 -17.65 -8.71 -16.77
CA GLU A 242 -18.32 -7.97 -17.83
C GLU A 242 -18.29 -6.47 -17.55
N ARG A 243 -18.49 -5.68 -18.58
CA ARG A 243 -18.58 -4.23 -18.43
C ARG A 243 -19.91 -3.82 -17.81
N PRO A 244 -19.89 -3.09 -16.67
CA PRO A 244 -21.10 -2.57 -16.05
C PRO A 244 -21.90 -1.64 -16.95
N LYS A 245 -23.23 -1.63 -16.83
CA LYS A 245 -24.12 -0.78 -17.63
C LYS A 245 -23.88 0.71 -17.37
N ALA A 246 -23.57 1.09 -16.14
CA ALA A 246 -23.26 2.47 -15.76
C ALA A 246 -21.99 3.03 -16.46
N LEU A 247 -21.14 2.16 -17.01
CA LEU A 247 -19.87 2.51 -17.65
C LEU A 247 -19.95 2.49 -19.18
N GLN A 248 -21.14 2.61 -19.75
CA GLN A 248 -21.35 2.60 -21.21
C GLN A 248 -21.15 4.00 -21.81
N ASN A 249 -19.90 4.45 -21.92
CA ASN A 249 -19.52 5.64 -22.66
C ASN A 249 -18.17 5.42 -23.37
N ARG A 250 -17.86 6.30 -24.33
CA ARG A 250 -16.69 6.17 -25.22
C ARG A 250 -15.36 5.99 -24.46
N VAL A 251 -15.18 6.71 -23.34
CA VAL A 251 -13.93 6.64 -22.57
C VAL A 251 -13.78 5.28 -21.92
N PHE A 252 -14.83 4.77 -21.26
CA PHE A 252 -14.80 3.44 -20.67
C PHE A 252 -14.81 2.33 -21.70
N ASP A 253 -15.42 2.52 -22.88
CA ASP A 253 -15.27 1.60 -24.01
C ASP A 253 -13.78 1.38 -24.31
N ARG A 254 -13.05 2.48 -24.44
CA ARG A 254 -11.62 2.47 -24.70
C ARG A 254 -10.82 1.86 -23.57
N LEU A 255 -11.20 2.14 -22.31
CA LEU A 255 -10.56 1.59 -21.12
C LEU A 255 -10.69 0.06 -21.10
N PHE A 256 -11.91 -0.47 -21.22
CA PHE A 256 -12.15 -1.91 -21.19
C PHE A 256 -11.50 -2.63 -22.37
N GLU A 257 -11.50 -2.03 -23.55
CA GLU A 257 -10.79 -2.56 -24.72
C GLU A 257 -9.26 -2.64 -24.46
N THR A 258 -8.70 -1.63 -23.81
CA THR A 258 -7.28 -1.55 -23.47
C THR A 258 -6.91 -2.54 -22.36
N ALA A 259 -7.77 -2.71 -21.37
CA ALA A 259 -7.53 -3.50 -20.18
C ALA A 259 -7.74 -5.01 -20.39
N GLU A 260 -8.28 -5.45 -21.53
CA GLU A 260 -8.63 -6.85 -21.77
C GLU A 260 -7.40 -7.71 -22.03
N ILE A 261 -7.08 -8.57 -21.06
CA ILE A 261 -5.86 -9.40 -21.03
C ILE A 261 -5.74 -10.30 -22.27
N ALA A 262 -6.89 -10.80 -22.78
CA ALA A 262 -6.92 -11.65 -23.97
C ALA A 262 -6.40 -10.97 -25.25
N LYS A 263 -6.30 -9.64 -25.27
CA LYS A 263 -5.80 -8.85 -26.40
C LYS A 263 -4.30 -8.57 -26.33
N PHE A 264 -3.63 -8.98 -25.26
CA PHE A 264 -2.21 -8.71 -25.08
C PHE A 264 -1.33 -9.55 -26.00
N SER A 265 -0.28 -8.96 -26.49
CA SER A 265 0.83 -9.67 -27.10
C SER A 265 1.51 -10.58 -26.05
N LYS A 266 2.33 -11.53 -26.52
CA LYS A 266 3.07 -12.43 -25.62
C LYS A 266 3.99 -11.63 -24.66
N THR A 267 4.58 -10.54 -25.13
CA THR A 267 5.45 -9.67 -24.32
C THR A 267 4.65 -8.96 -23.23
N GLU A 268 3.58 -8.29 -23.61
CA GLU A 268 2.68 -7.60 -22.65
C GLU A 268 2.12 -8.56 -21.61
N LEU A 269 1.76 -9.77 -22.04
CA LEU A 269 1.26 -10.81 -21.12
C LEU A 269 2.32 -11.23 -20.11
N SER A 270 3.58 -11.40 -20.53
CA SER A 270 4.71 -11.72 -19.65
C SER A 270 4.94 -10.60 -18.65
N GLU A 271 5.04 -9.36 -19.13
CA GLU A 271 5.23 -8.17 -18.28
C GLU A 271 4.10 -7.99 -17.26
N TYR A 272 2.86 -8.23 -17.68
CA TYR A 272 1.70 -8.19 -16.78
C TYR A 272 1.79 -9.27 -15.69
N TRP A 273 2.11 -10.52 -16.04
CA TRP A 273 2.22 -11.60 -15.06
C TRP A 273 3.34 -11.37 -14.06
N ASP A 274 4.48 -10.83 -14.50
CA ASP A 274 5.58 -10.45 -13.61
C ASP A 274 5.17 -9.33 -12.65
N SER A 275 4.49 -8.31 -13.17
CA SER A 275 3.98 -7.20 -12.37
C SER A 275 2.91 -7.65 -11.37
N LEU A 276 1.98 -8.54 -11.78
CA LEU A 276 0.96 -9.11 -10.92
C LEU A 276 1.55 -10.03 -9.84
N LYS A 277 2.56 -10.81 -10.17
CA LYS A 277 3.29 -11.62 -9.20
C LYS A 277 3.93 -10.73 -8.14
N ASN A 278 4.67 -9.69 -8.54
CA ASN A 278 5.29 -8.73 -7.63
C ASN A 278 4.25 -8.06 -6.71
N PHE A 279 3.07 -7.73 -7.24
CA PHE A 279 1.97 -7.18 -6.46
C PHE A 279 1.45 -8.18 -5.42
N ARG A 280 1.22 -9.44 -5.81
CA ARG A 280 0.72 -10.51 -4.93
C ARG A 280 1.74 -10.87 -3.83
N ASP A 281 3.01 -10.96 -4.18
CA ASP A 281 4.10 -11.24 -3.23
C ASP A 281 4.19 -10.13 -2.18
N TRP A 282 4.18 -8.86 -2.62
CA TRP A 282 4.16 -7.71 -1.73
C TRP A 282 2.94 -7.72 -0.81
N TYR A 283 1.73 -7.93 -1.36
CA TYR A 283 0.48 -7.97 -0.59
C TYR A 283 0.49 -9.10 0.45
N SER A 284 1.00 -10.26 0.09
CA SER A 284 1.14 -11.39 1.02
C SER A 284 2.04 -11.08 2.20
N VAL A 285 3.17 -10.41 1.97
CA VAL A 285 4.11 -10.00 3.03
C VAL A 285 3.45 -9.00 3.98
N ILE A 286 2.82 -7.95 3.43
CA ILE A 286 2.19 -6.90 4.25
C ILE A 286 1.01 -7.46 5.04
N SER A 287 0.09 -8.19 4.42
CA SER A 287 -1.07 -8.76 5.11
C SER A 287 -0.68 -9.75 6.21
N THR A 288 0.42 -10.48 6.03
CA THR A 288 0.97 -11.37 7.06
C THR A 288 1.53 -10.57 8.24
N ALA A 289 2.27 -9.48 7.95
CA ALA A 289 2.83 -8.61 8.99
C ALA A 289 1.72 -7.90 9.79
N GLU A 290 0.69 -7.39 9.12
CA GLU A 290 -0.46 -6.75 9.75
C GLU A 290 -1.23 -7.73 10.65
N LYS A 291 -1.48 -8.95 10.15
CA LYS A 291 -2.15 -10.00 10.93
C LYS A 291 -1.36 -10.33 12.19
N LYS A 292 -0.05 -10.53 12.05
CA LYS A 292 0.84 -10.85 13.17
C LYS A 292 0.87 -9.70 14.19
N GLY A 293 1.04 -8.45 13.75
CA GLY A 293 1.02 -7.28 14.62
C GLY A 293 -0.32 -7.11 15.38
N ARG A 294 -1.45 -7.43 14.71
CA ARG A 294 -2.77 -7.41 15.36
C ARG A 294 -2.90 -8.50 16.43
N GLU A 295 -2.43 -9.73 16.14
CA GLU A 295 -2.44 -10.85 17.08
C GLU A 295 -1.57 -10.54 18.32
N GLU A 296 -0.36 -10.05 18.10
CA GLU A 296 0.57 -9.65 19.17
C GLU A 296 -0.01 -8.51 20.02
N GLY A 297 -0.56 -7.47 19.40
CA GLY A 297 -1.20 -6.35 20.10
C GLY A 297 -2.44 -6.76 20.90
N LEU A 298 -3.23 -7.72 20.40
CA LEU A 298 -4.39 -8.24 21.12
C LEU A 298 -3.95 -9.05 22.35
N GLU A 299 -2.94 -9.92 22.19
CA GLU A 299 -2.40 -10.72 23.28
C GLU A 299 -1.79 -9.82 24.38
N GLU A 300 -1.00 -8.80 23.99
CA GLU A 300 -0.43 -7.84 24.94
C GLU A 300 -1.55 -7.06 25.67
N GLY A 301 -2.57 -6.60 24.94
CA GLY A 301 -3.71 -5.88 25.50
C GLY A 301 -4.52 -6.73 26.50
N LEU A 302 -4.75 -8.02 26.17
CA LEU A 302 -5.44 -8.95 27.06
C LEU A 302 -4.64 -9.22 28.33
N ASN A 303 -3.31 -9.40 28.24
CA ASN A 303 -2.44 -9.63 29.38
C ASN A 303 -2.41 -8.41 30.29
N LYS A 304 -2.21 -7.20 29.75
CA LYS A 304 -2.25 -5.94 30.50
C LYS A 304 -3.62 -5.74 31.18
N GLY A 305 -4.71 -5.90 30.46
CA GLY A 305 -6.07 -5.76 31.03
C GLY A 305 -6.35 -6.76 32.14
N ARG A 306 -5.82 -8.00 32.03
CA ARG A 306 -5.93 -9.02 33.09
C ARG A 306 -5.14 -8.61 34.34
N GLU A 307 -3.90 -8.16 34.17
CA GLU A 307 -3.06 -7.71 35.27
C GLU A 307 -3.67 -6.50 36.01
N GLU A 308 -4.13 -5.51 35.27
CA GLU A 308 -4.81 -4.32 35.81
C GLU A 308 -6.11 -4.71 36.52
N GLY A 309 -6.92 -5.58 35.93
CA GLY A 309 -8.16 -6.06 36.54
C GLY A 309 -7.92 -6.84 37.85
N VAL A 310 -6.90 -7.69 37.91
CA VAL A 310 -6.52 -8.39 39.15
C VAL A 310 -6.05 -7.40 40.20
N LYS A 311 -5.23 -6.42 39.83
CA LYS A 311 -4.75 -5.38 40.77
C LYS A 311 -5.92 -4.55 41.32
N GLU A 312 -6.83 -4.13 40.51
CA GLU A 312 -8.01 -3.37 40.91
C GLU A 312 -8.93 -4.20 41.81
N ALA A 313 -9.16 -5.46 41.49
CA ALA A 313 -9.95 -6.38 42.31
C ALA A 313 -9.29 -6.58 43.72
N ASN A 314 -8.00 -6.76 43.76
CA ASN A 314 -7.27 -6.90 44.98
C ASN A 314 -7.32 -5.63 45.88
N LEU A 315 -7.17 -4.43 45.27
CA LEU A 315 -7.34 -3.15 45.94
C LEU A 315 -8.78 -2.97 46.49
N ASN A 316 -9.79 -3.33 45.77
CA ASN A 316 -11.18 -3.24 46.20
C ASN A 316 -11.48 -4.24 47.32
N ASN A 317 -10.97 -5.46 47.24
CA ASN A 317 -11.04 -6.46 48.30
C ASN A 317 -10.35 -5.98 49.59
N ALA A 318 -9.13 -5.44 49.46
CA ALA A 318 -8.38 -4.88 50.57
C ALA A 318 -9.17 -3.73 51.26
N ARG A 319 -9.76 -2.83 50.49
CA ARG A 319 -10.57 -1.73 50.99
C ARG A 319 -11.80 -2.23 51.77
N ASN A 320 -12.46 -3.25 51.24
CA ASN A 320 -13.62 -3.84 51.92
C ASN A 320 -13.25 -4.55 53.19
N LEU A 321 -12.16 -5.35 53.20
CA LEU A 321 -11.67 -6.02 54.42
C LEU A 321 -11.19 -5.03 55.45
N LYS A 322 -10.54 -3.94 55.08
CA LYS A 322 -10.13 -2.87 56.01
C LYS A 322 -11.34 -2.20 56.67
N ARG A 323 -12.43 -1.93 55.93
CA ARG A 323 -13.68 -1.42 56.49
C ARG A 323 -14.36 -2.37 57.51
N LEU A 324 -14.16 -3.68 57.30
CA LEU A 324 -14.65 -4.71 58.22
C LEU A 324 -13.77 -4.90 59.46
N GLY A 325 -12.68 -4.15 59.62
CA GLY A 325 -11.78 -4.20 60.75
C GLY A 325 -10.80 -5.39 60.72
N VAL A 326 -10.59 -6.01 59.55
CA VAL A 326 -9.61 -7.11 59.44
C VAL A 326 -8.19 -6.57 59.59
N ALA A 327 -7.32 -7.31 60.26
CA ALA A 327 -5.95 -6.92 60.50
C ALA A 327 -5.13 -6.81 59.21
N VAL A 328 -4.21 -5.84 59.13
CA VAL A 328 -3.45 -5.49 57.91
C VAL A 328 -2.64 -6.67 57.36
N ASP A 329 -2.06 -7.49 58.21
CA ASP A 329 -1.30 -8.68 57.87
C ASP A 329 -2.17 -9.75 57.17
N ILE A 330 -3.40 -9.94 57.62
CA ILE A 330 -4.37 -10.85 57.01
C ILE A 330 -4.84 -10.32 55.65
N ILE A 331 -5.11 -9.01 55.55
CA ILE A 331 -5.46 -8.36 54.26
C ILE A 331 -4.34 -8.50 53.25
N SER A 332 -3.10 -8.26 53.67
CA SER A 332 -1.90 -8.43 52.84
C SER A 332 -1.79 -9.86 52.29
N GLN A 333 -1.95 -10.87 53.14
CA GLN A 333 -1.93 -12.28 52.74
C GLN A 333 -3.08 -12.66 51.77
N ALA A 334 -4.29 -12.12 52.03
CA ALA A 334 -5.45 -12.45 51.24
C ALA A 334 -5.46 -11.80 49.83
N THR A 335 -4.85 -10.63 49.69
CA THR A 335 -4.90 -9.81 48.46
C THR A 335 -3.59 -9.78 47.69
N GLY A 336 -2.47 -10.21 48.32
CA GLY A 336 -1.14 -10.13 47.74
C GLY A 336 -0.54 -8.72 47.72
N LEU A 337 -1.23 -7.73 48.31
CA LEU A 337 -0.70 -6.38 48.49
C LEU A 337 0.30 -6.34 49.64
N THR A 338 1.27 -5.47 49.60
CA THR A 338 2.19 -5.23 50.73
C THR A 338 1.44 -4.57 51.89
N GLN A 339 1.96 -4.72 53.10
CA GLN A 339 1.35 -4.08 54.30
C GLN A 339 1.30 -2.56 54.14
N ASP A 340 2.33 -1.95 53.59
CA ASP A 340 2.38 -0.51 53.32
C ASP A 340 1.28 -0.07 52.33
N GLU A 341 1.05 -0.85 51.25
CA GLU A 341 -0.03 -0.58 50.31
C GLU A 341 -1.41 -0.69 50.96
N VAL A 342 -1.61 -1.69 51.84
CA VAL A 342 -2.87 -1.84 52.58
C VAL A 342 -3.07 -0.69 53.56
N GLU A 343 -2.00 -0.22 54.26
CA GLU A 343 -2.10 0.93 55.16
C GLU A 343 -2.49 2.23 54.47
N GLN A 344 -1.98 2.45 53.24
CA GLN A 344 -2.28 3.64 52.43
C GLN A 344 -3.69 3.63 51.82
N ILE A 345 -4.41 2.53 51.82
CA ILE A 345 -5.80 2.49 51.30
C ILE A 345 -6.73 3.31 52.22
N PRO A 346 -7.42 4.33 51.68
CA PRO A 346 -8.38 5.09 52.45
C PRO A 346 -9.55 4.19 52.86
N THR A 347 -9.99 4.33 54.13
CA THR A 347 -11.17 3.61 54.69
C THR A 347 -12.48 4.28 54.35
#